data_cb725aa2ed5a110355850712437453aa
#
_entry.id   cb725aa2ed5a110355850712437453aa
#
_cell.length_a   1.000
_cell.length_b   1.000
_cell.length_c   1.000
_cell.angle_alpha   90.00
_cell.angle_beta   90.00
_cell.angle_gamma   90.00
#
_symmetry.space_group_name_H-M   'P 1'
#
loop_
_entity.id
_entity.type
_entity.pdbx_description
1 polymer ?
#
loop_
_entity_poly.entity_id
_entity_poly.type
_entity_poly.pdbx_seq_one_letter_code
_entity_poly.pdbx_strand_id
1 'polypeptide(L)'
;MDAYAIMLTSALPFFSEKGGNRDGPWGIECSEVMTMLAAAWLMLSSLLYALQLSTGSFPRPLTREEEQYYLDLAAKGDLDARNVLVERNLRLVAHIMKKYYTQTADQEDLISIGTIGLMKGIATFDPTKGPRLATYAARCIENAILSPMCLLRRSRKSEPLKAPSGG
;
A
#
# COMPACT_ATOMS: atom_id res chain seq x y z
N MET A 1 -21.20 -8.52 4.44
CA MET A 1 -20.55 -9.42 3.42
C MET A 1 -21.55 -10.07 2.47
N ASP A 2 -22.70 -9.45 2.16
CA ASP A 2 -23.77 -10.14 1.46
C ASP A 2 -24.38 -9.39 0.26
N ALA A 3 -23.79 -8.26 -0.15
CA ALA A 3 -24.30 -7.52 -1.30
C ALA A 3 -23.72 -8.00 -2.66
N TYR A 4 -22.60 -8.71 -2.66
CA TYR A 4 -21.97 -9.20 -3.89
C TYR A 4 -22.54 -10.53 -4.39
N ALA A 5 -23.09 -11.35 -3.49
CA ALA A 5 -23.69 -12.65 -3.85
C ALA A 5 -25.02 -12.48 -4.59
N ILE A 6 -25.75 -11.40 -4.36
CA ILE A 6 -27.06 -11.16 -4.97
C ILE A 6 -26.93 -10.61 -6.40
N MET A 7 -25.85 -9.91 -6.73
CA MET A 7 -25.62 -9.39 -8.09
C MET A 7 -25.15 -10.47 -9.09
N LEU A 8 -24.54 -11.55 -8.62
CA LEU A 8 -24.07 -12.63 -9.49
C LEU A 8 -25.16 -13.64 -9.88
N THR A 9 -26.25 -13.71 -9.13
CA THR A 9 -27.36 -14.63 -9.41
C THR A 9 -28.46 -14.06 -10.30
N SER A 10 -28.51 -12.74 -10.50
CA SER A 10 -29.52 -12.10 -11.34
C SER A 10 -29.10 -11.85 -12.79
N ALA A 11 -27.87 -12.19 -13.17
CA ALA A 11 -27.32 -11.96 -14.50
C ALA A 11 -27.22 -13.23 -15.37
N LEU A 12 -27.92 -14.31 -15.02
CA LEU A 12 -28.08 -15.43 -15.94
C LEU A 12 -29.38 -15.20 -16.76
N PRO A 13 -29.29 -14.65 -17.97
CA PRO A 13 -30.41 -14.65 -18.85
C PRO A 13 -30.69 -16.11 -19.26
N PHE A 14 -31.86 -16.58 -18.90
CA PHE A 14 -32.56 -17.73 -19.46
C PHE A 14 -32.34 -17.77 -20.99
N PHE A 15 -31.36 -18.53 -21.42
CA PHE A 15 -31.15 -18.80 -22.84
C PHE A 15 -31.95 -20.02 -23.24
N SER A 16 -33.19 -19.81 -23.69
CA SER A 16 -34.02 -20.80 -24.35
C SER A 16 -33.44 -21.10 -25.72
N GLU A 17 -32.92 -22.30 -25.85
CA GLU A 17 -32.49 -22.92 -27.09
C GLU A 17 -33.68 -23.02 -28.07
N LYS A 18 -33.70 -22.16 -29.10
CA LYS A 18 -34.53 -22.33 -30.29
C LYS A 18 -33.61 -22.56 -31.48
N GLY A 19 -33.69 -23.80 -32.01
CA GLY A 19 -32.98 -24.22 -33.19
C GLY A 19 -33.24 -23.28 -34.38
N GLY A 20 -32.21 -22.80 -34.99
CA GLY A 20 -32.17 -21.97 -36.18
C GLY A 20 -31.14 -22.48 -37.15
N ASN A 21 -31.61 -22.80 -38.32
CA ASN A 21 -31.08 -23.26 -39.57
C ASN A 21 -29.56 -23.03 -39.81
N ARG A 22 -28.87 -24.15 -40.07
CA ARG A 22 -27.44 -24.22 -40.45
C ARG A 22 -27.32 -24.20 -41.96
N ASP A 23 -27.30 -23.09 -42.65
CA ASP A 23 -26.83 -23.06 -44.04
C ASP A 23 -26.52 -21.63 -44.48
N GLY A 24 -25.35 -21.14 -44.06
CA GLY A 24 -24.75 -19.92 -44.60
C GLY A 24 -23.26 -20.12 -44.86
N PRO A 25 -22.68 -19.50 -45.90
CA PRO A 25 -21.28 -19.73 -46.35
C PRO A 25 -20.20 -19.22 -45.37
N TRP A 26 -20.60 -18.70 -44.24
CA TRP A 26 -19.73 -18.24 -43.16
C TRP A 26 -20.11 -18.92 -41.84
N GLY A 27 -19.75 -20.21 -41.72
CA GLY A 27 -20.09 -21.07 -40.61
C GLY A 27 -19.60 -20.64 -39.21
N ILE A 28 -19.65 -19.36 -38.91
CA ILE A 28 -19.44 -18.81 -37.59
C ILE A 28 -20.80 -18.61 -36.95
N GLU A 29 -21.21 -19.55 -36.10
CA GLU A 29 -22.44 -19.40 -35.36
C GLU A 29 -22.43 -18.10 -34.57
N CYS A 30 -23.48 -17.29 -34.71
CA CYS A 30 -23.63 -16.04 -33.95
C CYS A 30 -23.47 -16.26 -32.44
N SER A 31 -23.72 -17.49 -31.94
CA SER A 31 -23.46 -17.84 -30.55
C SER A 31 -22.00 -17.83 -30.15
N GLU A 32 -21.09 -18.30 -31.04
CA GLU A 32 -19.66 -18.29 -30.77
C GLU A 32 -19.10 -16.85 -30.74
N VAL A 33 -19.53 -16.01 -31.66
CA VAL A 33 -19.14 -14.59 -31.69
C VAL A 33 -19.63 -13.89 -30.42
N MET A 34 -20.85 -14.14 -29.99
CA MET A 34 -21.41 -13.55 -28.77
C MET A 34 -20.70 -14.05 -27.51
N THR A 35 -20.32 -15.32 -27.46
CA THR A 35 -19.55 -15.86 -26.33
C THR A 35 -18.12 -15.32 -26.30
N MET A 36 -17.48 -15.17 -27.45
CA MET A 36 -16.16 -14.56 -27.55
C MET A 36 -16.18 -13.08 -27.13
N LEU A 37 -17.20 -12.33 -27.57
CA LEU A 37 -17.37 -10.93 -27.15
C LEU A 37 -17.65 -10.80 -25.66
N ALA A 38 -18.48 -11.68 -25.09
CA ALA A 38 -18.75 -11.71 -23.66
C ALA A 38 -17.49 -12.06 -22.85
N ALA A 39 -16.72 -13.06 -23.30
CA ALA A 39 -15.45 -13.41 -22.67
C ALA A 39 -14.43 -12.27 -22.74
N ALA A 40 -14.31 -11.60 -23.90
CA ALA A 40 -13.44 -10.43 -24.07
C ALA A 40 -13.86 -9.27 -23.15
N TRP A 41 -15.17 -9.03 -23.00
CA TRP A 41 -15.70 -8.03 -22.08
C TRP A 41 -15.38 -8.35 -20.61
N LEU A 42 -15.53 -9.61 -20.20
CA LEU A 42 -15.19 -10.05 -18.84
C LEU A 42 -13.70 -9.93 -18.57
N MET A 43 -12.83 -10.28 -19.53
CA MET A 43 -11.38 -10.10 -19.41
C MET A 43 -11.00 -8.63 -19.31
N LEU A 44 -11.60 -7.78 -20.14
CA LEU A 44 -11.35 -6.33 -20.09
C LEU A 44 -11.82 -5.72 -18.77
N SER A 45 -13.01 -6.10 -18.30
CA SER A 45 -13.54 -5.61 -17.02
C SER A 45 -12.71 -6.08 -15.83
N SER A 46 -12.21 -7.33 -15.84
CA SER A 46 -11.32 -7.84 -14.80
C SER A 46 -9.96 -7.13 -14.80
N LEU A 47 -9.43 -6.81 -15.98
CA LEU A 47 -8.19 -6.04 -16.13
C LEU A 47 -8.34 -4.61 -15.61
N LEU A 48 -9.46 -3.95 -15.96
CA LEU A 48 -9.76 -2.60 -15.45
C LEU A 48 -9.94 -2.62 -13.93
N TYR A 49 -10.62 -3.64 -13.39
CA TYR A 49 -10.77 -3.81 -11.95
C TYR A 49 -9.42 -4.05 -11.24
N ALA A 50 -8.56 -4.88 -11.81
CA ALA A 50 -7.20 -5.10 -11.31
C ALA A 50 -6.35 -3.82 -11.36
N LEU A 51 -6.47 -3.00 -12.41
CA LEU A 51 -5.83 -1.69 -12.49
C LEU A 51 -6.33 -0.73 -11.41
N GLN A 52 -7.63 -0.72 -11.13
CA GLN A 52 -8.21 0.09 -10.04
C GLN A 52 -7.66 -0.32 -8.66
N LEU A 53 -7.50 -1.62 -8.42
CA LEU A 53 -6.91 -2.13 -7.18
C LEU A 53 -5.40 -1.85 -7.08
N SER A 54 -4.70 -1.83 -8.21
CA SER A 54 -3.24 -1.57 -8.26
C SER A 54 -2.89 -0.10 -8.03
N THR A 55 -3.80 0.82 -8.28
CA THR A 55 -3.68 2.21 -7.89
C THR A 55 -3.98 2.37 -6.40
N GLY A 56 -3.25 1.65 -5.55
CA GLY A 56 -3.19 1.84 -4.11
C GLY A 56 -2.79 3.29 -3.81
N SER A 57 -3.76 4.18 -3.95
CA SER A 57 -3.59 5.60 -3.74
C SER A 57 -3.44 5.82 -2.25
N PHE A 58 -2.24 6.17 -1.80
CA PHE A 58 -2.09 6.77 -0.48
C PHE A 58 -3.11 7.90 -0.34
N PRO A 59 -3.77 8.05 0.81
CA PRO A 59 -4.72 9.11 1.03
C PRO A 59 -4.08 10.48 0.75
N ARG A 60 -4.88 11.42 0.27
CA ARG A 60 -4.43 12.78 -0.06
C ARG A 60 -3.68 13.38 1.14
N PRO A 61 -2.52 14.03 0.93
CA PRO A 61 -1.81 14.73 1.98
C PRO A 61 -2.70 15.85 2.55
N LEU A 62 -2.58 16.10 3.85
CA LEU A 62 -3.28 17.16 4.54
C LEU A 62 -2.82 18.53 4.02
N THR A 63 -3.74 19.50 3.98
CA THR A 63 -3.39 20.91 3.83
C THR A 63 -2.73 21.40 5.12
N ARG A 64 -2.06 22.55 5.05
CA ARG A 64 -1.38 23.12 6.22
C ARG A 64 -2.34 23.45 7.37
N GLU A 65 -3.55 23.85 7.03
CA GLU A 65 -4.61 24.22 7.99
C GLU A 65 -5.19 22.96 8.65
N GLU A 66 -5.45 21.91 7.85
CA GLU A 66 -5.88 20.61 8.35
C GLU A 66 -4.81 19.96 9.25
N GLU A 67 -3.53 20.05 8.85
CA GLU A 67 -2.41 19.54 9.66
C GLU A 67 -2.36 20.21 11.02
N GLN A 68 -2.47 21.54 11.07
CA GLN A 68 -2.50 22.31 12.30
C GLN A 68 -3.69 21.92 13.19
N TYR A 69 -4.87 21.78 12.61
CA TYR A 69 -6.08 21.38 13.32
C TYR A 69 -5.91 19.99 13.99
N TYR A 70 -5.40 19.01 13.24
CA TYR A 70 -5.18 17.67 13.79
C TYR A 70 -4.03 17.65 14.81
N LEU A 71 -3.02 18.49 14.67
CA LEU A 71 -1.96 18.64 15.67
C LEU A 71 -2.51 19.19 16.99
N ASP A 72 -3.39 20.18 16.93
CA ASP A 72 -4.00 20.76 18.13
C ASP A 72 -4.92 19.75 18.85
N LEU A 73 -5.64 18.90 18.11
CA LEU A 73 -6.43 17.82 18.67
C LEU A 73 -5.54 16.72 19.27
N ALA A 74 -4.49 16.34 18.59
CA ALA A 74 -3.53 15.34 19.05
C ALA A 74 -2.80 15.79 20.33
N ALA A 75 -2.51 17.09 20.46
CA ALA A 75 -1.95 17.67 21.68
C ALA A 75 -2.90 17.58 22.89
N LYS A 76 -4.23 17.61 22.64
CA LYS A 76 -5.25 17.40 23.66
C LYS A 76 -5.45 15.91 24.03
N GLY A 77 -4.72 15.00 23.38
CA GLY A 77 -4.77 13.57 23.66
C GLY A 77 -5.72 12.77 22.77
N ASP A 78 -6.27 13.37 21.72
CA ASP A 78 -7.13 12.69 20.76
C ASP A 78 -6.33 11.65 19.95
N LEU A 79 -6.70 10.37 20.09
CA LEU A 79 -6.07 9.25 19.39
C LEU A 79 -6.45 9.21 17.93
N ASP A 80 -7.69 9.56 17.59
CA ASP A 80 -8.16 9.55 16.20
C ASP A 80 -7.44 10.61 15.37
N ALA A 81 -7.23 11.79 15.94
CA ALA A 81 -6.44 12.84 15.31
C ALA A 81 -4.98 12.39 15.04
N ARG A 82 -4.37 11.65 15.99
CA ARG A 82 -3.02 11.06 15.79
C ARG A 82 -3.02 10.02 14.67
N ASN A 83 -4.03 9.15 14.63
CA ASN A 83 -4.15 8.13 13.60
C ASN A 83 -4.28 8.76 12.21
N VAL A 84 -5.09 9.80 12.06
CA VAL A 84 -5.22 10.57 10.82
C VAL A 84 -3.88 11.17 10.40
N LEU A 85 -3.14 11.79 11.33
CA LEU A 85 -1.81 12.35 11.05
C LEU A 85 -0.82 11.26 10.58
N VAL A 86 -0.83 10.09 11.20
CA VAL A 86 0.02 8.96 10.80
C VAL A 86 -0.37 8.49 9.39
N GLU A 87 -1.64 8.19 9.18
CA GLU A 87 -2.17 7.66 7.91
C GLU A 87 -1.83 8.58 6.72
N ARG A 88 -2.06 9.88 6.87
CA ARG A 88 -1.80 10.88 5.82
C ARG A 88 -0.31 11.10 5.54
N ASN A 89 0.57 10.74 6.48
CA ASN A 89 2.02 10.86 6.35
C ASN A 89 2.74 9.54 6.04
N LEU A 90 2.05 8.41 5.86
CA LEU A 90 2.67 7.12 5.49
C LEU A 90 3.47 7.19 4.17
N ARG A 91 3.06 8.06 3.26
CA ARG A 91 3.79 8.32 2.02
C ARG A 91 5.23 8.81 2.28
N LEU A 92 5.44 9.57 3.36
CA LEU A 92 6.76 10.03 3.77
C LEU A 92 7.64 8.84 4.21
N VAL A 93 7.07 7.87 4.94
CA VAL A 93 7.78 6.64 5.33
C VAL A 93 8.23 5.89 4.08
N ALA A 94 7.32 5.66 3.13
CA ALA A 94 7.63 4.97 1.88
C ALA A 94 8.72 5.68 1.06
N HIS A 95 8.73 7.02 1.05
CA HIS A 95 9.75 7.81 0.36
C HIS A 95 11.13 7.66 1.00
N ILE A 96 11.21 7.74 2.32
CA ILE A 96 12.48 7.63 3.06
C ILE A 96 13.03 6.20 2.96
N MET A 97 12.17 5.20 3.07
CA MET A 97 12.57 3.80 2.95
C MET A 97 13.26 3.46 1.64
N LYS A 98 12.81 4.03 0.52
CA LYS A 98 13.44 3.80 -0.80
C LYS A 98 14.94 4.07 -0.78
N LYS A 99 15.41 4.98 0.06
CA LYS A 99 16.83 5.32 0.22
C LYS A 99 17.62 4.20 0.93
N TYR A 100 16.97 3.43 1.79
CA TYR A 100 17.60 2.41 2.64
C TYR A 100 17.35 0.97 2.17
N TYR A 101 16.45 0.77 1.22
CA TYR A 101 16.02 -0.54 0.72
C TYR A 101 17.15 -1.40 0.16
N THR A 102 18.22 -0.80 -0.37
CA THR A 102 19.34 -1.53 -1.00
C THR A 102 20.35 -2.12 0.00
N GLN A 103 20.17 -1.89 1.29
CA GLN A 103 21.23 -2.15 2.29
C GLN A 103 20.99 -3.34 3.23
N THR A 104 20.15 -4.36 2.92
CA THR A 104 20.13 -5.60 3.70
C THR A 104 18.97 -5.88 4.67
N ALA A 105 17.93 -5.09 4.72
CA ALA A 105 16.77 -5.38 5.56
C ALA A 105 15.56 -5.76 4.72
N ASP A 106 14.71 -6.64 5.23
CA ASP A 106 13.43 -6.95 4.61
C ASP A 106 12.57 -5.69 4.53
N GLN A 107 11.91 -5.51 3.40
CA GLN A 107 11.10 -4.32 3.13
C GLN A 107 10.02 -4.12 4.18
N GLU A 108 9.41 -5.19 4.64
CA GLU A 108 8.35 -5.17 5.65
C GLU A 108 8.86 -4.69 7.01
N ASP A 109 10.04 -5.13 7.41
CA ASP A 109 10.68 -4.67 8.64
C ASP A 109 10.99 -3.17 8.59
N LEU A 110 11.51 -2.68 7.45
CA LEU A 110 11.80 -1.25 7.28
C LEU A 110 10.55 -0.40 7.33
N ILE A 111 9.43 -0.86 6.73
CA ILE A 111 8.13 -0.17 6.81
C ILE A 111 7.67 -0.09 8.25
N SER A 112 7.71 -1.20 8.96
CA SER A 112 7.26 -1.30 10.34
C SER A 112 8.08 -0.37 11.25
N ILE A 113 9.41 -0.42 11.15
CA ILE A 113 10.33 0.43 11.92
C ILE A 113 10.13 1.90 11.56
N GLY A 114 10.00 2.22 10.27
CA GLY A 114 9.75 3.59 9.80
C GLY A 114 8.43 4.15 10.29
N THR A 115 7.38 3.32 10.32
CA THR A 115 6.06 3.70 10.84
C THR A 115 6.11 3.97 12.34
N ILE A 116 6.82 3.16 13.12
CA ILE A 116 7.06 3.42 14.55
C ILE A 116 7.83 4.75 14.72
N GLY A 117 8.81 5.03 13.88
CA GLY A 117 9.53 6.29 13.87
C GLY A 117 8.62 7.50 13.60
N LEU A 118 7.70 7.37 12.64
CA LEU A 118 6.69 8.37 12.33
C LEU A 118 5.76 8.62 13.52
N MET A 119 5.21 7.55 14.13
CA MET A 119 4.34 7.64 15.31
C MET A 119 5.03 8.37 16.47
N LYS A 120 6.29 8.03 16.75
CA LYS A 120 7.09 8.72 17.76
C LYS A 120 7.30 10.19 17.41
N GLY A 121 7.60 10.47 16.14
CA GLY A 121 7.76 11.82 15.64
C GLY A 121 6.51 12.67 15.86
N ILE A 122 5.33 12.17 15.50
CA ILE A 122 4.05 12.88 15.71
C ILE A 122 3.77 13.09 17.20
N ALA A 123 4.04 12.08 18.02
CA ALA A 123 3.77 12.16 19.48
C ALA A 123 4.68 13.18 20.20
N THR A 124 5.88 13.44 19.70
CA THR A 124 6.86 14.33 20.30
C THR A 124 7.02 15.67 19.59
N PHE A 125 6.22 15.88 18.54
CA PHE A 125 6.27 17.11 17.75
C PHE A 125 5.71 18.30 18.53
N ASP A 126 6.46 19.39 18.48
CA ASP A 126 6.07 20.65 19.09
C ASP A 126 6.02 21.74 17.99
N PRO A 127 4.81 22.21 17.63
CA PRO A 127 4.65 23.21 16.56
C PRO A 127 5.28 24.57 16.90
N THR A 128 5.56 24.86 18.18
CA THR A 128 6.14 26.13 18.61
C THR A 128 7.62 26.27 18.28
N LYS A 129 8.32 25.15 18.04
CA LYS A 129 9.76 25.10 17.74
C LYS A 129 10.15 25.45 16.31
N GLY A 130 9.19 25.73 15.44
CA GLY A 130 9.38 26.29 14.11
C GLY A 130 9.57 25.32 12.94
N PRO A 131 10.12 24.07 13.06
CA PRO A 131 10.22 23.16 11.93
C PRO A 131 8.83 22.64 11.52
N ARG A 132 8.68 22.30 10.22
CA ARG A 132 7.46 21.64 9.74
C ARG A 132 7.39 20.19 10.23
N LEU A 133 6.18 19.68 10.48
CA LEU A 133 5.96 18.30 10.88
C LEU A 133 6.70 17.31 9.99
N ALA A 134 6.58 17.44 8.67
CA ALA A 134 7.23 16.54 7.71
C ALA A 134 8.76 16.50 7.87
N THR A 135 9.40 17.63 8.15
CA THR A 135 10.86 17.70 8.35
C THR A 135 11.29 17.02 9.65
N TYR A 136 10.52 17.22 10.71
CA TYR A 136 10.79 16.60 12.01
C TYR A 136 10.53 15.08 11.95
N ALA A 137 9.39 14.69 11.41
CA ALA A 137 9.02 13.28 11.23
C ALA A 137 10.03 12.54 10.35
N ALA A 138 10.53 13.16 9.26
CA ALA A 138 11.55 12.56 8.41
C ALA A 138 12.80 12.18 9.20
N ARG A 139 13.30 13.05 10.09
CA ARG A 139 14.43 12.75 10.96
C ARG A 139 14.13 11.63 11.95
N CYS A 140 12.93 11.61 12.53
CA CYS A 140 12.52 10.54 13.44
C CYS A 140 12.46 9.18 12.74
N ILE A 141 11.96 9.14 11.50
CA ILE A 141 11.91 7.94 10.67
C ILE A 141 13.33 7.47 10.33
N GLU A 142 14.20 8.37 9.85
CA GLU A 142 15.60 8.05 9.54
C GLU A 142 16.34 7.50 10.76
N ASN A 143 16.22 8.14 11.90
CA ASN A 143 16.83 7.67 13.14
C ASN A 143 16.30 6.29 13.59
N ALA A 144 15.00 6.03 13.42
CA ALA A 144 14.40 4.75 13.74
C ALA A 144 14.96 3.63 12.84
N ILE A 145 15.12 3.90 11.54
CA ILE A 145 15.67 2.94 10.57
C ILE A 145 17.16 2.71 10.83
N LEU A 146 17.93 3.76 11.08
CA LEU A 146 19.39 3.67 11.26
C LEU A 146 19.78 2.99 12.56
N SER A 147 18.98 3.10 13.61
CA SER A 147 19.30 2.54 14.94
C SER A 147 19.49 1.01 14.92
N PRO A 148 18.55 0.20 14.45
CA PRO A 148 18.74 -1.25 14.35
C PRO A 148 19.79 -1.63 13.28
N MET A 149 19.92 -0.88 12.19
CA MET A 149 20.95 -1.13 11.17
C MET A 149 22.36 -0.95 11.73
N CYS A 150 22.56 0.05 12.59
CA CYS A 150 23.84 0.25 13.29
C CYS A 150 24.17 -0.93 14.21
N LEU A 151 23.19 -1.48 14.92
CA LEU A 151 23.37 -2.64 15.79
C LEU A 151 23.71 -3.90 15.00
N LEU A 152 23.03 -4.17 13.90
CA LEU A 152 23.29 -5.31 13.02
C LEU A 152 24.67 -5.22 12.39
N ARG A 153 25.08 -4.03 11.95
CA ARG A 153 26.43 -3.81 11.40
C ARG A 153 27.51 -4.03 12.45
N ARG A 154 27.27 -3.64 13.69
CA ARG A 154 28.19 -3.83 14.82
C ARG A 154 28.33 -5.32 15.18
N SER A 155 27.22 -6.05 15.22
CA SER A 155 27.21 -7.49 15.49
C SER A 155 27.96 -8.27 14.41
N ARG A 156 27.77 -7.94 13.13
CA ARG A 156 28.50 -8.58 12.01
C ARG A 156 30.02 -8.31 12.06
N LYS A 157 30.43 -7.17 12.60
CA LYS A 157 31.86 -6.82 12.72
C LYS A 157 32.54 -7.47 13.93
N SER A 158 31.75 -7.92 14.91
CA SER A 158 32.26 -8.56 16.13
C SER A 158 32.32 -10.10 16.03
N GLU A 159 31.92 -10.69 14.91
CA GLU A 159 32.12 -12.12 14.69
C GLU A 159 33.59 -12.35 14.36
N PRO A 160 34.38 -12.97 15.27
CA PRO A 160 35.77 -13.23 14.98
C PRO A 160 35.83 -14.23 13.82
N LEU A 161 36.61 -13.89 12.79
CA LEU A 161 37.02 -14.82 11.74
C LEU A 161 37.47 -16.14 12.41
N LYS A 162 36.61 -17.15 12.33
CA LYS A 162 36.97 -18.50 12.75
C LYS A 162 38.16 -18.90 11.89
N ALA A 163 39.34 -18.91 12.49
CA ALA A 163 40.54 -19.35 11.83
C ALA A 163 40.32 -20.76 11.28
N PRO A 164 40.73 -21.07 10.03
CA PRO A 164 40.70 -22.44 9.55
C PRO A 164 41.56 -23.28 10.47
N SER A 165 40.96 -24.26 11.16
CA SER A 165 41.68 -25.28 11.89
C SER A 165 42.46 -26.09 10.87
N GLY A 166 43.75 -25.77 10.72
CA GLY A 166 44.73 -26.64 10.08
C GLY A 166 44.89 -27.87 10.93
N GLY A 167 44.63 -29.02 10.33
CA GLY A 167 45.00 -30.35 10.79
C GLY A 167 45.74 -31.00 9.67
#